data_a0e4897563319e26d6f23d6fc59b23f6
#
_entry.id   a0e4897563319e26d6f23d6fc59b23f6
#
_cell.length_a   1.000
_cell.length_b   1.000
_cell.length_c   1.000
_cell.angle_alpha   90.00
_cell.angle_beta   90.00
_cell.angle_gamma   90.00
#
_symmetry.space_group_name_H-M   'P 1'
#
loop_
_entity.id
_entity.type
_entity.pdbx_description
1 polymer ?
#
loop_
_entity_poly.entity_id
_entity_poly.type
_entity_poly.pdbx_seq_one_letter_code
_entity_poly.pdbx_strand_id
1 'polypeptide(L)'
;MDYEQFLEQVKADLQEQFPYMNVETRSVEKLQGQSYTGISITPEGSNAGATMNLHSQYEMLQDGVPMDIVMRRIENLAADAVNQIPQVEASTLSDYEQMKHTLIMQAVPVGPNRALLETIPHRTMEDIAIVYRFQLEHRENADATVLVTNQMLQNYGITAEQLMADAAISAPQRNPVSLRSLAEVLSEMSGGMIPPEDVGAPPLMVATVPGAVNGAGVMGYPDFFKDAAEQIGGSYFILPSSVHEILLLADDGSMSAQELSAMVSAVNSQEVMPEEQLGSEAYHYDAQDQVFEKASAYEERIMEDREMIADAMPGVIHEGSVAYTAETVPETISVLMVEPGKYPREIEIGTELEDLQAAVGGNIEVVYPFDDQVGLVMNEEGKINGLPLNRALQDEKGNLVDVIAGPFMVGLTEESFGSLTQEQMKTYGDKFHTPQMFMKMGRGFMALPIPEEKIEKADKAPDKSPAKDAQKKEPKAKRRKTPDHSDR
;
A
#
# COMPACT_ATOMS: atom_id res chain seq x y z
N MET A 1 -12.99 17.82 32.55
CA MET A 1 -11.74 17.18 33.00
C MET A 1 -10.79 17.19 31.81
N ASP A 2 -9.57 17.68 31.95
CA ASP A 2 -8.55 17.55 30.93
C ASP A 2 -7.87 16.17 30.99
N TYR A 3 -7.00 15.88 30.02
CA TYR A 3 -6.39 14.56 29.90
C TYR A 3 -5.43 14.23 31.07
N GLU A 4 -4.71 15.20 31.59
CA GLU A 4 -3.80 15.00 32.73
C GLU A 4 -4.60 14.66 34.00
N GLN A 5 -5.69 15.38 34.27
CA GLN A 5 -6.60 15.09 35.38
C GLN A 5 -7.24 13.70 35.25
N PHE A 6 -7.59 13.30 34.01
CA PHE A 6 -8.10 11.97 33.74
C PHE A 6 -7.06 10.89 34.07
N LEU A 7 -5.80 11.05 33.62
CA LEU A 7 -4.74 10.11 33.90
C LEU A 7 -4.44 10.00 35.41
N GLU A 8 -4.43 11.11 36.15
CA GLU A 8 -4.19 11.08 37.59
C GLU A 8 -5.33 10.35 38.36
N GLN A 9 -6.58 10.51 37.92
CA GLN A 9 -7.69 9.76 38.49
C GLN A 9 -7.56 8.26 38.19
N VAL A 10 -7.35 7.90 36.92
CA VAL A 10 -7.16 6.50 36.49
C VAL A 10 -5.99 5.85 37.24
N LYS A 11 -4.87 6.56 37.40
CA LYS A 11 -3.70 6.10 38.14
C LYS A 11 -4.06 5.75 39.60
N ALA A 12 -4.84 6.63 40.25
CA ALA A 12 -5.24 6.39 41.64
C ALA A 12 -6.14 5.14 41.76
N ASP A 13 -7.12 5.01 40.87
CA ASP A 13 -8.05 3.88 40.86
C ASP A 13 -7.32 2.55 40.51
N LEU A 14 -6.40 2.55 39.56
CA LEU A 14 -5.61 1.37 39.20
C LEU A 14 -4.61 1.00 40.30
N GLN A 15 -4.02 1.98 41.04
CA GLN A 15 -3.13 1.70 42.16
C GLN A 15 -3.88 1.02 43.31
N GLU A 16 -5.16 1.37 43.55
CA GLU A 16 -6.01 0.69 44.52
C GLU A 16 -6.32 -0.75 44.11
N GLN A 17 -6.59 -0.96 42.80
CA GLN A 17 -6.91 -2.28 42.26
C GLN A 17 -5.68 -3.22 42.18
N PHE A 18 -4.51 -2.66 41.89
CA PHE A 18 -3.25 -3.41 41.75
C PHE A 18 -2.24 -3.01 42.86
N PRO A 19 -2.46 -3.34 44.16
CA PRO A 19 -1.68 -2.83 45.28
C PRO A 19 -0.22 -3.31 45.28
N TYR A 20 0.12 -4.38 44.55
CA TYR A 20 1.48 -4.91 44.42
C TYR A 20 2.18 -4.50 43.12
N MET A 21 1.62 -3.54 42.44
CA MET A 21 2.17 -2.97 41.22
C MET A 21 2.54 -1.51 41.46
N ASN A 22 3.55 -1.03 40.75
CA ASN A 22 3.84 0.39 40.66
C ASN A 22 3.08 0.97 39.46
N VAL A 23 2.15 1.89 39.74
CA VAL A 23 1.34 2.54 38.71
C VAL A 23 1.80 3.98 38.53
N GLU A 24 2.32 4.31 37.37
CA GLU A 24 2.91 5.62 37.08
C GLU A 24 2.37 6.21 35.77
N THR A 25 2.25 7.54 35.73
CA THR A 25 2.06 8.26 34.50
C THR A 25 3.41 8.34 33.76
N ARG A 26 3.47 7.90 32.52
CA ARG A 26 4.71 7.85 31.74
C ARG A 26 4.51 8.44 30.35
N SER A 27 5.41 9.32 29.95
CA SER A 27 5.54 9.73 28.55
C SER A 27 6.27 8.65 27.78
N VAL A 28 5.68 8.21 26.68
CA VAL A 28 6.23 7.20 25.78
C VAL A 28 6.47 7.84 24.44
N GLU A 29 7.70 7.83 24.01
CA GLU A 29 8.06 8.12 22.63
C GLU A 29 8.00 6.83 21.82
N LYS A 30 7.13 6.80 20.83
CA LYS A 30 7.04 5.70 19.88
C LYS A 30 7.80 6.02 18.62
N LEU A 31 8.11 4.98 17.86
CA LEU A 31 8.50 5.12 16.47
C LEU A 31 7.45 5.92 15.70
N GLN A 32 7.84 6.56 14.59
CA GLN A 32 7.02 7.44 13.75
C GLN A 32 6.71 8.82 14.36
N GLY A 33 7.56 9.28 15.30
CA GLY A 33 7.41 10.60 15.91
C GLY A 33 6.18 10.77 16.77
N GLN A 34 5.50 9.67 17.10
CA GLN A 34 4.35 9.70 17.98
C GLN A 34 4.81 9.65 19.44
N SER A 35 4.27 10.54 20.24
CA SER A 35 4.42 10.49 21.69
C SER A 35 3.05 10.51 22.34
N TYR A 36 2.91 9.79 23.40
CA TYR A 36 1.72 9.85 24.25
C TYR A 36 2.11 9.76 25.72
N THR A 37 1.29 10.36 26.55
CA THR A 37 1.35 10.13 28.00
C THR A 37 0.31 9.07 28.33
N GLY A 38 0.75 7.98 28.96
CA GLY A 38 -0.10 6.87 29.35
C GLY A 38 0.15 6.41 30.77
N ILE A 39 -0.53 5.35 31.16
CA ILE A 39 -0.34 4.68 32.47
C ILE A 39 0.55 3.46 32.29
N SER A 40 1.64 3.43 33.04
CA SER A 40 2.55 2.27 33.14
C SER A 40 2.26 1.51 34.41
N ILE A 41 2.12 0.19 34.31
CA ILE A 41 1.92 -0.74 35.41
C ILE A 41 3.12 -1.69 35.43
N THR A 42 3.88 -1.69 36.55
CA THR A 42 5.10 -2.48 36.68
C THR A 42 5.05 -3.28 38.00
N PRO A 43 5.25 -4.61 37.98
CA PRO A 43 5.32 -5.39 39.21
C PRO A 43 6.43 -4.89 40.14
N GLU A 44 6.19 -4.88 41.44
CA GLU A 44 7.22 -4.52 42.42
C GLU A 44 8.47 -5.38 42.24
N GLY A 45 9.63 -4.73 42.15
CA GLY A 45 10.91 -5.41 41.94
C GLY A 45 11.18 -5.87 40.51
N SER A 46 10.28 -5.60 39.54
CA SER A 46 10.48 -5.87 38.14
C SER A 46 10.96 -4.61 37.38
N ASN A 47 11.77 -4.82 36.35
CA ASN A 47 12.14 -3.78 35.40
C ASN A 47 11.26 -3.81 34.13
N ALA A 48 10.37 -4.81 34.03
CA ALA A 48 9.42 -4.94 32.93
C ALA A 48 8.02 -4.55 33.41
N GLY A 49 7.33 -3.71 32.63
CA GLY A 49 5.98 -3.26 32.89
C GLY A 49 5.22 -3.10 31.58
N ALA A 50 3.91 -2.92 31.66
CA ALA A 50 3.05 -2.60 30.53
C ALA A 50 2.66 -1.14 30.59
N THR A 51 2.68 -0.45 29.45
CA THR A 51 2.22 0.94 29.35
C THR A 51 1.03 1.01 28.38
N MET A 52 -0.07 1.60 28.85
CA MET A 52 -1.32 1.73 28.12
C MET A 52 -1.49 3.17 27.63
N ASN A 53 -1.81 3.32 26.35
CA ASN A 53 -2.35 4.57 25.82
C ASN A 53 -3.85 4.61 26.11
N LEU A 54 -4.30 5.63 26.81
CA LEU A 54 -5.70 5.78 27.24
C LEU A 54 -6.44 6.90 26.48
N HIS A 55 -5.89 7.36 25.36
CA HIS A 55 -6.48 8.47 24.61
C HIS A 55 -7.89 8.14 24.10
N SER A 56 -8.09 6.95 23.57
CA SER A 56 -9.41 6.49 23.12
C SER A 56 -10.44 6.41 24.25
N GLN A 57 -10.00 6.02 25.46
CA GLN A 57 -10.87 5.98 26.64
C GLN A 57 -11.23 7.39 27.12
N TYR A 58 -10.30 8.33 26.97
CA TYR A 58 -10.57 9.73 27.25
C TYR A 58 -11.53 10.36 26.23
N GLU A 59 -11.39 10.06 24.93
CA GLU A 59 -12.33 10.46 23.89
C GLU A 59 -13.75 9.95 24.18
N MET A 60 -13.91 8.70 24.59
CA MET A 60 -15.20 8.15 25.01
C MET A 60 -15.82 8.96 26.15
N LEU A 61 -15.01 9.41 27.14
CA LEU A 61 -15.48 10.26 28.22
C LEU A 61 -15.92 11.63 27.71
N GLN A 62 -15.19 12.22 26.75
CA GLN A 62 -15.57 13.49 26.11
C GLN A 62 -16.87 13.37 25.31
N ASP A 63 -17.12 12.22 24.69
CA ASP A 63 -18.35 11.88 23.97
C ASP A 63 -19.53 11.57 24.89
N GLY A 64 -19.35 11.70 26.22
CA GLY A 64 -20.41 11.58 27.22
C GLY A 64 -20.64 10.15 27.73
N VAL A 65 -19.74 9.21 27.48
CA VAL A 65 -19.79 7.89 28.11
C VAL A 65 -19.52 8.04 29.62
N PRO A 66 -20.36 7.47 30.50
CA PRO A 66 -20.17 7.57 31.95
C PRO A 66 -18.81 7.05 32.40
N MET A 67 -18.18 7.75 33.36
CA MET A 67 -16.83 7.45 33.87
C MET A 67 -16.72 6.01 34.40
N ASP A 68 -17.75 5.47 35.04
CA ASP A 68 -17.75 4.10 35.56
C ASP A 68 -17.70 3.03 34.46
N ILE A 69 -18.21 3.34 33.24
CA ILE A 69 -18.10 2.47 32.07
C ILE A 69 -16.71 2.56 31.48
N VAL A 70 -16.15 3.77 31.39
CA VAL A 70 -14.80 4.00 30.90
C VAL A 70 -13.79 3.29 31.80
N MET A 71 -13.92 3.44 33.14
CA MET A 71 -13.05 2.79 34.13
C MET A 71 -13.08 1.28 34.01
N ARG A 72 -14.24 0.65 33.91
CA ARG A 72 -14.32 -0.81 33.70
C ARG A 72 -13.57 -1.31 32.45
N ARG A 73 -13.57 -0.52 31.37
CA ARG A 73 -12.78 -0.86 30.17
C ARG A 73 -11.29 -0.72 30.43
N ILE A 74 -10.88 0.32 31.15
CA ILE A 74 -9.48 0.53 31.54
C ILE A 74 -9.00 -0.59 32.48
N GLU A 75 -9.80 -0.99 33.43
CA GLU A 75 -9.49 -2.11 34.36
C GLU A 75 -9.27 -3.43 33.61
N ASN A 76 -10.14 -3.74 32.63
CA ASN A 76 -9.95 -4.92 31.79
C ASN A 76 -8.67 -4.81 30.94
N LEU A 77 -8.44 -3.65 30.33
CA LEU A 77 -7.22 -3.40 29.55
C LEU A 77 -5.97 -3.54 30.43
N ALA A 78 -6.02 -3.03 31.67
CA ALA A 78 -4.93 -3.14 32.63
C ALA A 78 -4.67 -4.59 33.07
N ALA A 79 -5.72 -5.36 33.32
CA ALA A 79 -5.62 -6.78 33.66
C ALA A 79 -5.00 -7.59 32.52
N ASP A 80 -5.45 -7.35 31.29
CA ASP A 80 -4.89 -7.98 30.10
C ASP A 80 -3.43 -7.58 29.88
N ALA A 81 -3.10 -6.29 30.05
CA ALA A 81 -1.74 -5.78 29.91
C ALA A 81 -0.79 -6.38 30.96
N VAL A 82 -1.24 -6.49 32.23
CA VAL A 82 -0.45 -7.12 33.30
C VAL A 82 -0.22 -8.61 33.02
N ASN A 83 -1.22 -9.34 32.52
CA ASN A 83 -1.08 -10.75 32.16
C ASN A 83 -0.11 -10.96 30.98
N GLN A 84 0.11 -9.93 30.20
CA GLN A 84 0.99 -9.97 29.01
C GLN A 84 2.43 -9.46 29.32
N ILE A 85 2.72 -9.00 30.54
CA ILE A 85 4.08 -8.58 30.90
C ILE A 85 5.02 -9.79 30.75
N PRO A 86 6.07 -9.69 29.92
CA PRO A 86 7.03 -10.78 29.76
C PRO A 86 7.72 -11.08 31.09
N GLN A 87 7.74 -12.36 31.48
CA GLN A 87 8.49 -12.81 32.66
C GLN A 87 9.95 -13.04 32.24
N VAL A 88 10.71 -11.96 32.09
CA VAL A 88 12.14 -12.01 31.79
C VAL A 88 12.94 -11.62 33.03
N GLU A 89 13.85 -12.50 33.45
CA GLU A 89 14.75 -12.16 34.53
C GLU A 89 15.67 -11.00 34.13
N ALA A 90 15.78 -10.00 34.98
CA ALA A 90 16.64 -8.82 34.77
C ALA A 90 18.11 -9.20 34.55
N SER A 91 18.56 -10.34 35.09
CA SER A 91 19.89 -10.91 34.87
C SER A 91 20.10 -11.29 33.38
N THR A 92 19.10 -11.85 32.75
CA THR A 92 19.15 -12.22 31.31
C THR A 92 19.26 -10.98 30.42
N LEU A 93 18.48 -9.94 30.69
CA LEU A 93 18.55 -8.68 29.97
C LEU A 93 19.89 -7.94 30.12
N SER A 94 20.69 -8.29 31.14
CA SER A 94 22.00 -7.70 31.38
C SER A 94 23.15 -8.47 30.75
N ASP A 95 22.88 -9.66 30.20
CA ASP A 95 23.88 -10.53 29.57
C ASP A 95 23.76 -10.46 28.05
N TYR A 96 24.67 -9.72 27.42
CA TYR A 96 24.66 -9.57 25.95
C TYR A 96 24.84 -10.89 25.19
N GLU A 97 25.66 -11.81 25.71
CA GLU A 97 25.91 -13.09 25.07
C GLU A 97 24.63 -13.93 24.95
N GLN A 98 23.70 -13.79 25.88
CA GLN A 98 22.38 -14.40 25.79
C GLN A 98 21.45 -13.58 24.91
N MET A 99 21.49 -12.25 25.02
CA MET A 99 20.57 -11.36 24.30
C MET A 99 20.84 -11.27 22.80
N LYS A 100 22.11 -11.36 22.35
CA LYS A 100 22.46 -11.24 20.93
C LYS A 100 21.75 -12.24 20.01
N HIS A 101 21.40 -13.41 20.54
CA HIS A 101 20.66 -14.44 19.80
C HIS A 101 19.17 -14.13 19.65
N THR A 102 18.67 -13.07 20.31
CA THR A 102 17.29 -12.60 20.22
C THR A 102 17.15 -11.35 19.37
N LEU A 103 18.24 -10.91 18.73
CA LEU A 103 18.24 -9.73 17.86
C LEU A 103 17.37 -9.94 16.61
N ILE A 104 16.53 -8.97 16.37
CA ILE A 104 15.74 -8.81 15.13
C ILE A 104 15.96 -7.40 14.57
N MET A 105 15.61 -7.21 13.31
CA MET A 105 15.70 -5.94 12.60
C MET A 105 14.32 -5.39 12.31
N GLN A 106 14.16 -4.08 12.36
CA GLN A 106 12.95 -3.36 11.98
C GLN A 106 13.32 -2.20 11.07
N ALA A 107 12.59 -2.04 9.98
CA ALA A 107 12.67 -0.87 9.11
C ALA A 107 11.76 0.24 9.64
N VAL A 108 12.25 1.49 9.63
CA VAL A 108 11.51 2.69 10.04
C VAL A 108 11.88 3.86 9.12
N PRO A 109 10.98 4.80 8.83
CA PRO A 109 11.33 6.01 8.09
C PRO A 109 12.25 6.93 8.91
N VAL A 110 13.23 7.52 8.26
CA VAL A 110 14.19 8.44 8.93
C VAL A 110 13.51 9.72 9.38
N GLY A 111 12.66 10.32 8.53
CA GLY A 111 12.07 11.64 8.77
C GLY A 111 11.38 11.77 10.13
N PRO A 112 10.31 11.00 10.39
CA PRO A 112 9.57 11.06 11.65
C PRO A 112 10.39 10.60 12.86
N ASN A 113 11.41 9.77 12.65
CA ASN A 113 12.19 9.15 13.73
C ASN A 113 13.55 9.84 13.99
N ARG A 114 13.84 10.97 13.35
CA ARG A 114 15.16 11.60 13.40
C ARG A 114 15.70 11.79 14.81
N ALA A 115 14.90 12.32 15.73
CA ALA A 115 15.32 12.56 17.12
C ALA A 115 15.59 11.24 17.86
N LEU A 116 14.78 10.21 17.63
CA LEU A 116 14.98 8.89 18.25
C LEU A 116 16.24 8.20 17.70
N LEU A 117 16.48 8.30 16.39
CA LEU A 117 17.64 7.70 15.72
C LEU A 117 18.98 8.22 16.29
N GLU A 118 19.04 9.46 16.79
CA GLU A 118 20.23 9.98 17.49
C GLU A 118 20.56 9.21 18.77
N THR A 119 19.57 8.55 19.38
CA THR A 119 19.69 7.86 20.66
C THR A 119 19.85 6.33 20.56
N ILE A 120 19.69 5.79 19.36
CA ILE A 120 19.72 4.34 19.10
C ILE A 120 20.70 3.99 17.98
N PRO A 121 21.32 2.79 18.03
CA PRO A 121 22.10 2.29 16.93
C PRO A 121 21.19 1.99 15.72
N HIS A 122 21.59 2.44 14.52
CA HIS A 122 20.83 2.23 13.31
C HIS A 122 21.74 2.21 12.07
N ARG A 123 21.24 1.68 10.97
CA ARG A 123 21.84 1.77 9.63
C ARG A 123 20.86 2.48 8.69
N THR A 124 21.26 3.58 8.11
CA THR A 124 20.43 4.31 7.13
C THR A 124 20.64 3.75 5.73
N MET A 125 19.55 3.61 5.00
CA MET A 125 19.44 3.21 3.61
C MET A 125 18.46 4.18 2.96
N GLU A 126 18.95 5.15 2.20
CA GLU A 126 18.16 6.28 1.70
C GLU A 126 17.43 6.99 2.86
N ASP A 127 16.13 7.08 2.82
CA ASP A 127 15.29 7.64 3.89
C ASP A 127 14.61 6.58 4.79
N ILE A 128 15.08 5.34 4.71
CA ILE A 128 14.73 4.24 5.63
C ILE A 128 15.91 3.96 6.56
N ALA A 129 15.64 3.72 7.84
CA ALA A 129 16.61 3.25 8.80
C ALA A 129 16.28 1.85 9.29
N ILE A 130 17.29 1.00 9.40
CA ILE A 130 17.19 -0.31 10.06
C ILE A 130 17.59 -0.13 11.51
N VAL A 131 16.68 -0.40 12.42
CA VAL A 131 16.87 -0.37 13.87
C VAL A 131 16.87 -1.79 14.43
N TYR A 132 17.41 -1.98 15.63
CA TYR A 132 17.66 -3.29 16.23
C TYR A 132 16.81 -3.45 17.48
N ARG A 133 16.20 -4.64 17.64
CA ARG A 133 15.38 -4.98 18.80
C ARG A 133 15.78 -6.34 19.34
N PHE A 134 15.65 -6.52 20.65
CA PHE A 134 15.65 -7.85 21.26
C PHE A 134 14.20 -8.37 21.27
N GLN A 135 13.97 -9.55 20.70
CA GLN A 135 12.69 -10.25 20.75
C GLN A 135 12.68 -11.16 21.99
N LEU A 136 11.96 -10.74 23.03
CA LEU A 136 11.91 -11.44 24.30
C LEU A 136 10.96 -12.63 24.27
N GLU A 137 9.85 -12.48 23.56
CA GLU A 137 8.82 -13.49 23.40
C GLU A 137 8.19 -13.36 22.01
N HIS A 138 8.00 -14.50 21.35
CA HIS A 138 7.32 -14.58 20.06
C HIS A 138 5.91 -15.11 20.29
N ARG A 139 4.89 -14.40 19.79
CA ARG A 139 3.47 -14.77 19.82
C ARG A 139 2.89 -14.67 18.43
N GLU A 140 1.83 -15.42 18.13
CA GLU A 140 1.22 -15.49 16.79
C GLU A 140 0.86 -14.10 16.19
N ASN A 141 0.48 -13.13 17.03
CA ASN A 141 0.01 -11.82 16.57
C ASN A 141 0.73 -10.62 17.20
N ALA A 142 1.72 -10.83 18.06
CA ALA A 142 2.46 -9.76 18.69
C ALA A 142 3.77 -10.28 19.31
N ASP A 143 4.84 -9.55 19.08
CA ASP A 143 6.13 -9.82 19.70
C ASP A 143 6.38 -8.90 20.88
N ALA A 144 6.80 -9.47 22.01
CA ALA A 144 7.38 -8.68 23.07
C ALA A 144 8.83 -8.34 22.70
N THR A 145 9.09 -7.08 22.40
CA THR A 145 10.42 -6.64 21.94
C THR A 145 10.92 -5.42 22.71
N VAL A 146 12.24 -5.30 22.81
CA VAL A 146 12.92 -4.13 23.41
C VAL A 146 13.80 -3.47 22.35
N LEU A 147 13.58 -2.18 22.10
CA LEU A 147 14.43 -1.39 21.21
C LEU A 147 15.84 -1.22 21.83
N VAL A 148 16.87 -1.54 21.07
CA VAL A 148 18.24 -1.40 21.51
C VAL A 148 18.64 0.08 21.49
N THR A 149 19.21 0.57 22.60
CA THR A 149 19.64 1.96 22.74
C THR A 149 21.17 2.08 22.83
N ASN A 150 21.69 3.26 22.52
CA ASN A 150 23.13 3.53 22.68
C ASN A 150 23.59 3.35 24.16
N GLN A 151 22.70 3.63 25.11
CA GLN A 151 23.00 3.36 26.54
C GLN A 151 23.14 1.86 26.83
N MET A 152 22.33 1.03 26.17
CA MET A 152 22.45 -0.44 26.33
C MET A 152 23.78 -0.95 25.76
N LEU A 153 24.24 -0.42 24.61
CA LEU A 153 25.56 -0.78 24.06
C LEU A 153 26.69 -0.46 25.06
N GLN A 154 26.64 0.72 25.69
CA GLN A 154 27.61 1.09 26.72
C GLN A 154 27.57 0.12 27.90
N ASN A 155 26.37 -0.25 28.38
CA ASN A 155 26.21 -1.18 29.50
C ASN A 155 26.72 -2.60 29.17
N TYR A 156 26.54 -3.05 27.93
CA TYR A 156 27.04 -4.32 27.44
C TYR A 156 28.55 -4.30 27.08
N GLY A 157 29.12 -3.09 26.93
CA GLY A 157 30.53 -2.93 26.51
C GLY A 157 30.79 -3.33 25.04
N ILE A 158 29.80 -3.18 24.17
CA ILE A 158 29.89 -3.49 22.73
C ILE A 158 29.78 -2.24 21.88
N THR A 159 30.21 -2.34 20.62
CA THR A 159 30.05 -1.26 19.64
C THR A 159 28.78 -1.46 18.78
N ALA A 160 28.38 -0.42 18.04
CA ALA A 160 27.28 -0.53 17.10
C ALA A 160 27.59 -1.52 15.97
N GLU A 161 28.82 -1.56 15.48
CA GLU A 161 29.27 -2.50 14.47
C GLU A 161 29.16 -3.96 14.93
N GLN A 162 29.51 -4.23 16.21
CA GLN A 162 29.33 -5.56 16.81
C GLN A 162 27.86 -5.94 16.86
N LEU A 163 26.98 -5.02 17.32
CA LEU A 163 25.55 -5.25 17.33
C LEU A 163 25.01 -5.56 15.93
N MET A 164 25.42 -4.78 14.92
CA MET A 164 25.00 -4.97 13.53
C MET A 164 25.43 -6.32 12.99
N ALA A 165 26.66 -6.73 13.28
CA ALA A 165 27.19 -8.03 12.85
C ALA A 165 26.43 -9.19 13.52
N ASP A 166 26.14 -9.10 14.82
CA ASP A 166 25.39 -10.13 15.54
C ASP A 166 23.91 -10.17 15.07
N ALA A 167 23.31 -9.02 14.81
CA ALA A 167 21.95 -8.95 14.25
C ALA A 167 21.86 -9.52 12.84
N ALA A 168 22.90 -9.34 12.01
CA ALA A 168 22.97 -9.91 10.66
C ALA A 168 22.96 -11.46 10.69
N ILE A 169 23.40 -12.08 11.77
CA ILE A 169 23.36 -13.52 11.98
C ILE A 169 22.02 -13.94 12.63
N SER A 170 21.62 -13.24 13.70
CA SER A 170 20.46 -13.63 14.52
C SER A 170 19.13 -13.39 13.80
N ALA A 171 18.95 -12.22 13.18
CA ALA A 171 17.65 -11.82 12.65
C ALA A 171 17.12 -12.76 11.55
N PRO A 172 17.90 -13.19 10.54
CA PRO A 172 17.42 -14.14 9.53
C PRO A 172 17.13 -15.54 10.09
N GLN A 173 17.80 -15.94 11.17
CA GLN A 173 17.55 -17.23 11.82
C GLN A 173 16.25 -17.23 12.63
N ARG A 174 15.94 -16.12 13.28
CA ARG A 174 14.72 -15.97 14.07
C ARG A 174 13.50 -15.70 13.21
N ASN A 175 13.63 -14.79 12.30
CA ASN A 175 12.58 -14.33 11.41
C ASN A 175 13.05 -14.50 9.95
N PRO A 176 13.02 -15.72 9.40
CA PRO A 176 13.46 -15.97 8.03
C PRO A 176 12.63 -15.19 7.02
N VAL A 177 13.26 -14.82 5.92
CA VAL A 177 12.55 -14.13 4.83
C VAL A 177 11.44 -15.03 4.28
N SER A 178 10.25 -14.47 4.17
CA SER A 178 9.13 -15.03 3.42
C SER A 178 8.94 -14.19 2.16
N LEU A 179 9.33 -14.72 1.02
CA LEU A 179 9.16 -14.09 -0.29
C LEU A 179 8.21 -14.94 -1.12
N ARG A 180 6.97 -14.44 -1.32
CA ARG A 180 5.89 -15.15 -2.00
C ARG A 180 5.20 -14.26 -3.01
N SER A 181 4.60 -14.85 -4.05
CA SER A 181 3.79 -14.07 -4.98
C SER A 181 2.55 -13.51 -4.26
N LEU A 182 2.14 -12.30 -4.66
CA LEU A 182 0.90 -11.70 -4.15
C LEU A 182 -0.31 -12.60 -4.40
N ALA A 183 -0.32 -13.33 -5.52
CA ALA A 183 -1.37 -14.28 -5.86
C ALA A 183 -1.47 -15.43 -4.83
N GLU A 184 -0.34 -15.97 -4.37
CA GLU A 184 -0.32 -17.00 -3.33
C GLU A 184 -0.83 -16.46 -1.98
N VAL A 185 -0.40 -15.25 -1.61
CA VAL A 185 -0.85 -14.60 -0.36
C VAL A 185 -2.36 -14.38 -0.38
N LEU A 186 -2.91 -13.85 -1.47
CA LEU A 186 -4.35 -13.61 -1.62
C LEU A 186 -5.16 -14.91 -1.68
N SER A 187 -4.62 -15.94 -2.32
CA SER A 187 -5.24 -17.28 -2.33
C SER A 187 -5.35 -17.83 -0.91
N GLU A 188 -4.29 -17.73 -0.11
CA GLU A 188 -4.28 -18.18 1.29
C GLU A 188 -5.27 -17.37 2.15
N MET A 189 -5.31 -16.05 2.01
CA MET A 189 -6.28 -15.18 2.71
C MET A 189 -7.74 -15.51 2.36
N SER A 190 -8.01 -16.00 1.16
CA SER A 190 -9.34 -16.48 0.76
C SER A 190 -9.68 -17.88 1.33
N GLY A 191 -8.80 -18.47 2.14
CA GLY A 191 -8.92 -19.83 2.62
C GLY A 191 -8.72 -20.89 1.53
N GLY A 192 -7.99 -20.54 0.46
CA GLY A 192 -7.74 -21.41 -0.69
C GLY A 192 -8.95 -21.59 -1.62
N MET A 193 -9.98 -20.75 -1.45
CA MET A 193 -11.18 -20.80 -2.32
C MET A 193 -10.89 -20.30 -3.74
N ILE A 194 -9.89 -19.45 -3.90
CA ILE A 194 -9.44 -18.93 -5.20
C ILE A 194 -8.01 -19.44 -5.42
N PRO A 195 -7.77 -20.34 -6.40
CA PRO A 195 -6.42 -20.78 -6.73
C PRO A 195 -5.52 -19.61 -7.16
N PRO A 196 -4.21 -19.64 -6.88
CA PRO A 196 -3.30 -18.54 -7.22
C PRO A 196 -3.33 -18.12 -8.71
N GLU A 197 -3.49 -19.09 -9.60
CA GLU A 197 -3.61 -18.89 -11.05
C GLU A 197 -4.87 -18.12 -11.46
N ASP A 198 -5.93 -18.16 -10.65
CA ASP A 198 -7.21 -17.50 -10.89
C ASP A 198 -7.32 -16.13 -10.19
N VAL A 199 -6.40 -15.81 -9.27
CA VAL A 199 -6.41 -14.52 -8.54
C VAL A 199 -6.23 -13.33 -9.49
N GLY A 200 -5.55 -13.55 -10.63
CA GLY A 200 -5.31 -12.49 -11.60
C GLY A 200 -4.39 -11.37 -11.09
N ALA A 201 -3.66 -11.59 -9.99
CA ALA A 201 -2.74 -10.62 -9.44
C ALA A 201 -1.57 -10.31 -10.38
N PRO A 202 -1.02 -9.07 -10.37
CA PRO A 202 0.22 -8.77 -11.08
C PRO A 202 1.37 -9.60 -10.50
N PRO A 203 2.50 -9.70 -11.21
CA PRO A 203 3.68 -10.42 -10.77
C PRO A 203 4.41 -9.68 -9.63
N LEU A 204 3.66 -9.28 -8.60
CA LEU A 204 4.19 -8.71 -7.37
C LEU A 204 4.58 -9.81 -6.40
N MET A 205 5.74 -9.63 -5.78
CA MET A 205 6.18 -10.45 -4.67
C MET A 205 5.97 -9.69 -3.36
N VAL A 206 5.54 -10.39 -2.34
CA VAL A 206 5.43 -9.87 -0.97
C VAL A 206 6.61 -10.39 -0.18
N ALA A 207 7.46 -9.50 0.29
CA ALA A 207 8.58 -9.82 1.16
C ALA A 207 8.24 -9.42 2.60
N THR A 208 8.26 -10.38 3.49
CA THR A 208 7.96 -10.24 4.91
C THR A 208 8.64 -11.34 5.74
N VAL A 209 8.22 -11.53 6.98
CA VAL A 209 8.64 -12.60 7.89
C VAL A 209 7.41 -13.42 8.33
N PRO A 210 7.57 -14.63 8.88
CA PRO A 210 6.45 -15.36 9.47
C PRO A 210 5.71 -14.53 10.52
N GLY A 211 4.38 -14.49 10.42
CA GLY A 211 3.53 -13.64 11.28
C GLY A 211 3.44 -12.18 10.87
N ALA A 212 4.17 -11.74 9.84
CA ALA A 212 4.16 -10.41 9.24
C ALA A 212 4.35 -9.25 10.25
N VAL A 213 5.08 -9.46 11.35
CA VAL A 213 5.37 -8.40 12.33
C VAL A 213 6.75 -7.81 12.05
N ASN A 214 6.81 -6.52 11.71
CA ASN A 214 8.02 -5.79 11.33
C ASN A 214 8.77 -6.42 10.13
N GLY A 215 8.06 -7.08 9.23
CA GLY A 215 8.64 -7.86 8.15
C GLY A 215 9.45 -7.06 7.14
N ALA A 216 9.18 -5.76 6.96
CA ALA A 216 10.02 -4.88 6.14
C ALA A 216 11.49 -4.81 6.64
N GLY A 217 11.76 -5.23 7.88
CA GLY A 217 13.11 -5.36 8.43
C GLY A 217 14.02 -6.31 7.64
N VAL A 218 13.47 -7.17 6.77
CA VAL A 218 14.24 -8.04 5.86
C VAL A 218 15.19 -7.25 4.94
N MET A 219 14.88 -5.98 4.64
CA MET A 219 15.79 -5.08 3.91
C MET A 219 17.14 -4.89 4.63
N GLY A 220 17.18 -5.13 5.94
CA GLY A 220 18.41 -5.10 6.73
C GLY A 220 19.26 -6.36 6.62
N TYR A 221 18.72 -7.47 6.11
CA TYR A 221 19.41 -8.76 6.09
C TYR A 221 20.54 -8.81 5.05
N PRO A 222 21.61 -9.50 5.36
CA PRO A 222 22.65 -9.79 4.36
C PRO A 222 22.03 -10.47 3.14
N ASP A 223 22.48 -10.10 1.98
CA ASP A 223 22.14 -10.71 0.68
C ASP A 223 20.65 -10.66 0.29
N PHE A 224 19.76 -10.10 1.12
CA PHE A 224 18.31 -10.04 0.83
C PHE A 224 17.99 -9.51 -0.56
N PHE A 225 18.58 -8.37 -0.93
CA PHE A 225 18.32 -7.76 -2.24
C PHE A 225 18.78 -8.62 -3.40
N LYS A 226 19.94 -9.27 -3.24
CA LYS A 226 20.49 -10.18 -4.24
C LYS A 226 19.64 -11.44 -4.38
N ASP A 227 19.27 -12.07 -3.26
CA ASP A 227 18.46 -13.28 -3.25
C ASP A 227 17.06 -13.00 -3.84
N ALA A 228 16.49 -11.84 -3.55
CA ALA A 228 15.24 -11.39 -4.15
C ALA A 228 15.38 -11.19 -5.66
N ALA A 229 16.48 -10.56 -6.13
CA ALA A 229 16.74 -10.39 -7.55
C ALA A 229 16.90 -11.73 -8.28
N GLU A 230 17.56 -12.71 -7.67
CA GLU A 230 17.67 -14.06 -8.24
C GLU A 230 16.29 -14.74 -8.37
N GLN A 231 15.40 -14.55 -7.40
CA GLN A 231 14.07 -15.12 -7.43
C GLN A 231 13.13 -14.40 -8.41
N ILE A 232 13.23 -13.08 -8.52
CA ILE A 232 12.44 -12.25 -9.45
C ILE A 232 12.94 -12.39 -10.87
N GLY A 233 14.26 -12.60 -11.05
CA GLY A 233 14.91 -12.80 -12.35
C GLY A 233 15.61 -11.56 -12.90
N GLY A 234 15.90 -10.53 -12.08
CA GLY A 234 16.58 -9.31 -12.49
C GLY A 234 16.42 -8.16 -11.51
N SER A 235 16.64 -6.95 -12.00
CA SER A 235 16.39 -5.72 -11.25
C SER A 235 14.92 -5.55 -10.94
N TYR A 236 14.59 -4.84 -9.86
CA TYR A 236 13.20 -4.70 -9.41
C TYR A 236 12.99 -3.43 -8.59
N PHE A 237 11.74 -2.99 -8.58
CA PHE A 237 11.27 -1.90 -7.71
C PHE A 237 10.81 -2.44 -6.37
N ILE A 238 11.00 -1.63 -5.32
CA ILE A 238 10.55 -1.89 -3.95
C ILE A 238 9.52 -0.84 -3.57
N LEU A 239 8.33 -1.28 -3.18
CA LEU A 239 7.22 -0.43 -2.74
C LEU A 239 7.04 -0.60 -1.23
N PRO A 240 7.53 0.36 -0.41
CA PRO A 240 7.56 0.25 1.05
C PRO A 240 6.24 0.79 1.64
N SER A 241 5.15 0.08 1.45
CA SER A 241 3.84 0.51 1.96
C SER A 241 3.76 0.45 3.49
N SER A 242 4.37 -0.56 4.13
CA SER A 242 4.20 -0.83 5.55
C SER A 242 5.52 -1.23 6.22
N VAL A 243 5.61 -1.04 7.55
CA VAL A 243 6.70 -1.60 8.37
C VAL A 243 6.61 -3.13 8.44
N HIS A 244 5.48 -3.72 8.07
CA HIS A 244 5.18 -5.15 8.18
C HIS A 244 5.56 -5.96 6.95
N GLU A 245 5.51 -5.37 5.77
CA GLU A 245 5.87 -5.98 4.50
C GLU A 245 6.30 -4.94 3.47
N ILE A 246 7.03 -5.39 2.47
CA ILE A 246 7.33 -4.62 1.26
C ILE A 246 6.88 -5.41 0.04
N LEU A 247 6.46 -4.70 -0.98
CA LEU A 247 6.12 -5.29 -2.26
C LEU A 247 7.29 -5.11 -3.23
N LEU A 248 7.58 -6.15 -4.00
CA LEU A 248 8.65 -6.16 -5.01
C LEU A 248 8.01 -6.37 -6.38
N LEU A 249 8.38 -5.52 -7.33
CA LEU A 249 7.91 -5.54 -8.72
C LEU A 249 9.10 -5.63 -9.65
N ALA A 250 9.13 -6.64 -10.54
CA ALA A 250 10.16 -6.74 -11.56
C ALA A 250 10.25 -5.45 -12.39
N ASP A 251 11.46 -4.98 -12.66
CA ASP A 251 11.68 -3.86 -13.55
C ASP A 251 11.66 -4.36 -15.01
N ASP A 252 10.55 -4.14 -15.68
CA ASP A 252 10.35 -4.43 -17.11
C ASP A 252 10.32 -3.15 -17.97
N GLY A 253 10.59 -1.99 -17.35
CA GLY A 253 10.58 -0.69 -18.00
C GLY A 253 9.18 -0.14 -18.31
N SER A 254 8.12 -0.75 -17.78
CA SER A 254 6.74 -0.36 -18.06
C SER A 254 6.20 0.74 -17.16
N MET A 255 6.86 1.02 -16.03
CA MET A 255 6.41 1.99 -15.03
C MET A 255 7.50 2.97 -14.64
N SER A 256 7.13 4.23 -14.48
CA SER A 256 8.00 5.28 -13.98
C SER A 256 8.06 5.33 -12.44
N ALA A 257 9.13 5.92 -11.91
CA ALA A 257 9.28 6.18 -10.47
C ALA A 257 8.11 6.99 -9.89
N GLN A 258 7.59 7.94 -10.66
CA GLN A 258 6.44 8.75 -10.26
C GLN A 258 5.17 7.92 -10.12
N GLU A 259 4.87 7.05 -11.07
CA GLU A 259 3.70 6.16 -11.02
C GLU A 259 3.80 5.19 -9.83
N LEU A 260 4.98 4.62 -9.60
CA LEU A 260 5.22 3.72 -8.48
C LEU A 260 5.06 4.42 -7.12
N SER A 261 5.61 5.63 -6.98
CA SER A 261 5.48 6.42 -5.76
C SER A 261 4.04 6.88 -5.51
N ALA A 262 3.29 7.19 -6.57
CA ALA A 262 1.86 7.47 -6.47
C ALA A 262 1.07 6.25 -5.97
N MET A 263 1.43 5.04 -6.41
CA MET A 263 0.84 3.79 -5.90
C MET A 263 1.11 3.61 -4.40
N VAL A 264 2.35 3.79 -3.95
CA VAL A 264 2.71 3.73 -2.53
C VAL A 264 1.90 4.73 -1.71
N SER A 265 1.82 5.99 -2.18
CA SER A 265 1.08 7.05 -1.50
C SER A 265 -0.42 6.76 -1.43
N ALA A 266 -1.02 6.19 -2.47
CA ALA A 266 -2.43 5.80 -2.51
C ALA A 266 -2.73 4.69 -1.49
N VAL A 267 -1.89 3.66 -1.42
CA VAL A 267 -2.01 2.58 -0.43
C VAL A 267 -1.87 3.13 0.99
N ASN A 268 -0.86 3.96 1.24
CA ASN A 268 -0.62 4.56 2.54
C ASN A 268 -1.79 5.40 3.04
N SER A 269 -2.44 6.15 2.15
CA SER A 269 -3.55 7.04 2.53
C SER A 269 -4.85 6.28 2.86
N GLN A 270 -5.01 5.07 2.36
CA GLN A 270 -6.27 4.32 2.45
C GLN A 270 -6.20 3.12 3.39
N GLU A 271 -5.06 2.45 3.48
CA GLU A 271 -4.96 1.11 4.06
C GLU A 271 -3.94 1.00 5.20
N VAL A 272 -2.93 1.89 5.24
CA VAL A 272 -1.83 1.78 6.21
C VAL A 272 -1.97 2.86 7.28
N MET A 273 -2.04 2.45 8.54
CA MET A 273 -2.09 3.40 9.66
C MET A 273 -0.83 4.28 9.66
N PRO A 274 -0.94 5.58 9.99
CA PRO A 274 0.20 6.48 9.95
C PRO A 274 1.43 5.99 10.74
N GLU A 275 1.20 5.26 11.83
CA GLU A 275 2.25 4.63 12.66
C GLU A 275 2.90 3.41 12.02
N GLU A 276 2.32 2.86 10.96
CA GLU A 276 2.82 1.68 10.25
C GLU A 276 3.41 2.02 8.88
N GLN A 277 3.25 3.27 8.41
CA GLN A 277 3.78 3.71 7.13
C GLN A 277 5.32 3.72 7.15
N LEU A 278 5.94 3.09 6.16
CA LEU A 278 7.39 3.03 6.03
C LEU A 278 7.96 4.12 5.12
N GLY A 279 7.27 4.45 4.04
CA GLY A 279 7.69 5.49 3.10
C GLY A 279 6.58 5.84 2.13
N SER A 280 6.78 6.90 1.35
CA SER A 280 5.85 7.35 0.30
C SER A 280 6.46 7.27 -1.10
N GLU A 281 7.75 6.95 -1.20
CA GLU A 281 8.47 6.84 -2.47
C GLU A 281 8.78 5.37 -2.77
N ALA A 282 8.92 5.04 -4.05
CA ALA A 282 9.43 3.75 -4.49
C ALA A 282 10.96 3.76 -4.52
N TYR A 283 11.55 2.57 -4.35
CA TYR A 283 12.99 2.35 -4.50
C TYR A 283 13.23 1.37 -5.64
N HIS A 284 14.46 1.33 -6.10
CA HIS A 284 14.94 0.41 -7.10
C HIS A 284 16.17 -0.35 -6.60
N TYR A 285 16.25 -1.63 -6.93
CA TYR A 285 17.44 -2.41 -6.77
C TYR A 285 17.97 -2.85 -8.15
N ASP A 286 19.13 -2.33 -8.52
CA ASP A 286 19.85 -2.73 -9.70
C ASP A 286 20.63 -4.02 -9.44
N ALA A 287 20.20 -5.12 -10.04
CA ALA A 287 20.82 -6.43 -9.83
C ALA A 287 22.21 -6.55 -10.47
N GLN A 288 22.51 -5.76 -11.49
CA GLN A 288 23.80 -5.77 -12.17
C GLN A 288 24.85 -5.03 -11.35
N ASP A 289 24.50 -3.81 -10.90
CA ASP A 289 25.43 -2.95 -10.16
C ASP A 289 25.34 -3.16 -8.65
N GLN A 290 24.35 -3.92 -8.17
CA GLN A 290 24.03 -4.18 -6.76
C GLN A 290 23.79 -2.90 -5.96
N VAL A 291 23.07 -1.96 -6.56
CA VAL A 291 22.76 -0.65 -5.98
C VAL A 291 21.31 -0.61 -5.56
N PHE A 292 21.05 -0.23 -4.30
CA PHE A 292 19.74 0.13 -3.78
C PHE A 292 19.66 1.66 -3.70
N GLU A 293 18.68 2.24 -4.38
CA GLU A 293 18.50 3.68 -4.49
C GLU A 293 17.01 4.02 -4.63
N LYS A 294 16.64 5.29 -4.50
CA LYS A 294 15.29 5.75 -4.85
C LYS A 294 15.03 5.52 -6.34
N ALA A 295 13.81 5.14 -6.68
CA ALA A 295 13.44 4.91 -8.08
C ALA A 295 13.63 6.17 -8.95
N SER A 296 13.40 7.36 -8.39
CA SER A 296 13.68 8.63 -9.07
C SER A 296 15.18 8.84 -9.36
N ALA A 297 16.05 8.48 -8.41
CA ALA A 297 17.51 8.57 -8.60
C ALA A 297 18.00 7.55 -9.64
N TYR A 298 17.42 6.36 -9.66
CA TYR A 298 17.68 5.37 -10.71
C TYR A 298 17.31 5.91 -12.10
N GLU A 299 16.12 6.50 -12.27
CA GLU A 299 15.71 7.09 -13.54
C GLU A 299 16.64 8.22 -14.00
N GLU A 300 17.04 9.11 -13.08
CA GLU A 300 18.01 10.17 -13.37
C GLU A 300 19.35 9.57 -13.83
N ARG A 301 19.87 8.56 -13.14
CA ARG A 301 21.12 7.89 -13.49
C ARG A 301 21.06 7.24 -14.88
N ILE A 302 19.96 6.55 -15.21
CA ILE A 302 19.78 5.94 -16.53
C ILE A 302 19.65 6.97 -17.63
N MET A 303 19.01 8.13 -17.36
CA MET A 303 18.92 9.24 -18.33
C MET A 303 20.27 9.86 -18.59
N GLU A 304 21.08 10.12 -17.56
CA GLU A 304 22.46 10.64 -17.70
C GLU A 304 23.35 9.69 -18.50
N ASP A 305 23.26 8.39 -18.25
CA ASP A 305 23.99 7.37 -19.00
C ASP A 305 23.59 7.35 -20.48
N ARG A 306 22.27 7.48 -20.78
CA ARG A 306 21.75 7.57 -22.15
C ARG A 306 22.22 8.85 -22.88
N GLU A 307 22.26 9.98 -22.19
CA GLU A 307 22.78 11.25 -22.75
C GLU A 307 24.28 11.15 -23.03
N MET A 308 25.07 10.56 -22.14
CA MET A 308 26.50 10.35 -22.36
C MET A 308 26.76 9.42 -23.56
N ILE A 309 25.93 8.39 -23.76
CA ILE A 309 26.03 7.48 -24.92
C ILE A 309 25.60 8.23 -26.19
N ALA A 310 24.57 9.06 -26.13
CA ALA A 310 24.10 9.87 -27.29
C ALA A 310 25.14 10.91 -27.71
N ASP A 311 25.81 11.55 -26.78
CA ASP A 311 26.91 12.50 -27.05
C ASP A 311 28.16 11.81 -27.63
N ALA A 312 28.37 10.54 -27.27
CA ALA A 312 29.48 9.73 -27.81
C ALA A 312 29.23 9.22 -29.25
N MET A 313 27.98 9.27 -29.76
CA MET A 313 27.59 8.88 -31.14
C MET A 313 26.73 9.95 -31.82
N PRO A 314 27.32 11.02 -32.39
CA PRO A 314 26.55 12.04 -33.10
C PRO A 314 26.12 11.54 -34.50
N GLY A 315 24.82 11.43 -34.68
CA GLY A 315 24.17 11.37 -36.01
C GLY A 315 22.93 10.50 -36.08
N VAL A 316 21.77 11.13 -36.00
CA VAL A 316 20.69 11.17 -36.99
C VAL A 316 19.46 11.88 -36.39
N ILE A 317 19.19 13.08 -36.90
CA ILE A 317 17.96 13.83 -36.67
C ILE A 317 17.09 13.72 -37.93
N HIS A 318 15.79 13.56 -37.78
CA HIS A 318 14.84 13.98 -38.78
C HIS A 318 13.65 14.72 -38.17
N GLU A 319 13.61 16.03 -38.53
CA GLU A 319 12.46 16.91 -38.38
C GLU A 319 11.47 16.77 -39.53
N GLY A 320 10.21 17.06 -39.26
CA GLY A 320 9.20 17.28 -40.33
C GLY A 320 7.88 17.80 -39.75
N SER A 321 7.72 19.12 -39.79
CA SER A 321 6.48 19.86 -39.51
C SER A 321 5.61 20.03 -40.72
N VAL A 322 4.26 19.99 -40.61
CA VAL A 322 3.31 20.52 -41.61
C VAL A 322 2.09 21.16 -40.96
N ALA A 323 1.65 22.28 -41.57
CA ALA A 323 0.70 23.24 -41.08
C ALA A 323 -0.79 22.93 -41.46
N TYR A 324 -1.69 23.54 -40.68
CA TYR A 324 -3.16 23.49 -40.73
C TYR A 324 -3.83 24.27 -41.88
N THR A 325 -5.01 23.78 -42.29
CA THR A 325 -6.15 24.61 -42.77
C THR A 325 -7.50 23.98 -42.39
N ALA A 326 -8.48 24.83 -42.10
CA ALA A 326 -9.76 24.52 -41.47
C ALA A 326 -10.89 24.08 -42.42
N GLU A 327 -11.90 23.44 -41.81
CA GLU A 327 -13.35 23.41 -42.04
C GLU A 327 -13.96 22.32 -42.91
N THR A 328 -14.62 21.43 -42.22
CA THR A 328 -16.02 20.97 -42.31
C THR A 328 -16.25 19.95 -41.24
N VAL A 329 -17.38 19.99 -40.47
CA VAL A 329 -17.70 19.01 -39.43
C VAL A 329 -17.80 17.64 -40.11
N PRO A 330 -16.91 16.69 -39.79
CA PRO A 330 -16.95 15.37 -40.39
C PRO A 330 -18.10 14.57 -39.74
N GLU A 331 -18.75 13.71 -40.56
CA GLU A 331 -19.75 12.74 -40.07
C GLU A 331 -19.14 11.76 -39.05
N THR A 332 -17.82 11.65 -39.03
CA THR A 332 -17.05 10.81 -38.05
C THR A 332 -15.87 11.57 -37.50
N ILE A 333 -15.49 11.23 -36.29
CA ILE A 333 -14.33 11.76 -35.57
C ILE A 333 -13.36 10.64 -35.18
N SER A 334 -12.05 10.97 -35.16
CA SER A 334 -11.00 10.07 -34.70
C SER A 334 -10.74 10.30 -33.23
N VAL A 335 -10.99 9.30 -32.41
CA VAL A 335 -10.85 9.32 -30.96
C VAL A 335 -10.03 8.13 -30.46
N LEU A 336 -9.50 8.24 -29.24
CA LEU A 336 -8.83 7.13 -28.61
C LEU A 336 -9.84 6.34 -27.78
N MET A 337 -10.07 5.09 -28.15
CA MET A 337 -10.91 4.15 -27.40
C MET A 337 -10.04 3.38 -26.41
N VAL A 338 -10.44 3.36 -25.15
CA VAL A 338 -9.80 2.62 -24.06
C VAL A 338 -10.79 1.63 -23.47
N GLU A 339 -10.56 0.35 -23.68
CA GLU A 339 -11.40 -0.74 -23.18
C GLU A 339 -10.74 -1.43 -21.96
N PRO A 340 -11.51 -1.97 -21.02
CA PRO A 340 -10.94 -2.71 -19.88
C PRO A 340 -10.03 -3.86 -20.33
N GLY A 341 -8.82 -3.92 -19.78
CA GLY A 341 -7.86 -4.99 -20.06
C GLY A 341 -7.21 -4.97 -21.44
N LYS A 342 -7.41 -3.91 -22.24
CA LYS A 342 -6.83 -3.78 -23.60
C LYS A 342 -6.00 -2.51 -23.72
N TYR A 343 -5.09 -2.51 -24.71
CA TYR A 343 -4.37 -1.31 -25.10
C TYR A 343 -5.32 -0.28 -25.74
N PRO A 344 -5.04 1.03 -25.59
CA PRO A 344 -5.76 2.07 -26.29
C PRO A 344 -5.65 1.87 -27.80
N ARG A 345 -6.70 2.18 -28.52
CA ARG A 345 -6.72 2.12 -29.98
C ARG A 345 -7.45 3.31 -30.57
N GLU A 346 -6.94 3.83 -31.68
CA GLU A 346 -7.63 4.83 -32.48
C GLU A 346 -8.84 4.19 -33.16
N ILE A 347 -9.97 4.88 -33.08
CA ILE A 347 -11.20 4.51 -33.81
C ILE A 347 -11.83 5.72 -34.49
N GLU A 348 -12.53 5.49 -35.55
CA GLU A 348 -13.47 6.45 -36.12
C GLU A 348 -14.88 6.15 -35.62
N ILE A 349 -15.56 7.17 -35.10
CA ILE A 349 -16.90 7.06 -34.55
C ILE A 349 -17.78 8.21 -35.03
N GLY A 350 -19.08 7.96 -35.20
CA GLY A 350 -20.06 9.00 -35.49
C GLY A 350 -20.19 10.01 -34.36
N THR A 351 -20.61 11.22 -34.68
CA THR A 351 -20.76 12.33 -33.75
C THR A 351 -22.13 12.40 -33.08
N GLU A 352 -23.06 11.54 -33.52
CA GLU A 352 -24.40 11.50 -32.92
C GLU A 352 -24.35 10.88 -31.52
N LEU A 353 -25.27 11.31 -30.64
CA LEU A 353 -25.34 10.86 -29.27
C LEU A 353 -25.48 9.33 -29.15
N GLU A 354 -26.24 8.72 -30.03
CA GLU A 354 -26.46 7.28 -30.09
C GLU A 354 -25.16 6.50 -30.37
N ASP A 355 -24.27 7.06 -31.21
CA ASP A 355 -22.99 6.44 -31.54
C ASP A 355 -22.06 6.46 -30.33
N LEU A 356 -22.00 7.60 -29.61
CA LEU A 356 -21.20 7.76 -28.40
C LEU A 356 -21.72 6.85 -27.28
N GLN A 357 -23.03 6.79 -27.08
CA GLN A 357 -23.67 5.92 -26.11
C GLN A 357 -23.43 4.42 -26.40
N ALA A 358 -23.49 4.05 -27.67
CA ALA A 358 -23.22 2.68 -28.10
C ALA A 358 -21.77 2.25 -27.80
N ALA A 359 -20.81 3.18 -27.99
CA ALA A 359 -19.39 2.92 -27.73
C ALA A 359 -19.06 2.69 -26.25
N VAL A 360 -19.72 3.39 -25.33
CA VAL A 360 -19.49 3.24 -23.89
C VAL A 360 -20.50 2.31 -23.22
N GLY A 361 -21.50 1.86 -23.94
CA GLY A 361 -22.49 0.89 -23.47
C GLY A 361 -23.57 1.45 -22.56
N GLY A 362 -23.96 2.72 -22.69
CA GLY A 362 -25.02 3.35 -21.91
C GLY A 362 -25.02 4.86 -21.99
N ASN A 363 -25.72 5.53 -21.07
CA ASN A 363 -25.71 6.99 -20.97
C ASN A 363 -24.28 7.50 -20.79
N ILE A 364 -23.97 8.66 -21.38
CA ILE A 364 -22.63 9.23 -21.33
C ILE A 364 -22.51 10.31 -20.27
N GLU A 365 -21.35 10.31 -19.61
CA GLU A 365 -20.81 11.41 -18.83
C GLU A 365 -19.52 11.90 -19.49
N VAL A 366 -19.31 13.22 -19.51
CA VAL A 366 -18.06 13.81 -20.00
C VAL A 366 -17.35 14.49 -18.84
N VAL A 367 -16.10 14.07 -18.57
CA VAL A 367 -15.26 14.66 -17.55
C VAL A 367 -14.02 15.29 -18.16
N TYR A 368 -13.51 16.35 -17.52
CA TYR A 368 -12.39 17.15 -17.99
C TYR A 368 -11.25 17.09 -16.94
N PRO A 369 -10.49 16.01 -16.88
CA PRO A 369 -9.48 15.83 -15.87
C PRO A 369 -8.13 16.47 -16.24
N PHE A 370 -8.04 17.14 -17.40
CA PHE A 370 -6.80 17.71 -17.92
C PHE A 370 -6.93 19.22 -18.13
N ASP A 371 -5.79 19.93 -18.15
CA ASP A 371 -5.75 21.38 -18.39
C ASP A 371 -5.98 21.80 -19.84
N ASP A 372 -5.89 20.84 -20.76
CA ASP A 372 -6.19 21.06 -22.19
C ASP A 372 -7.67 20.77 -22.51
N GLN A 373 -8.06 21.06 -23.76
CA GLN A 373 -9.44 20.89 -24.22
C GLN A 373 -9.78 19.43 -24.57
N VAL A 374 -9.22 18.47 -23.81
CA VAL A 374 -9.46 17.05 -23.98
C VAL A 374 -10.36 16.53 -22.88
N GLY A 375 -11.43 15.86 -23.25
CA GLY A 375 -12.37 15.23 -22.33
C GLY A 375 -12.41 13.73 -22.47
N LEU A 376 -12.90 13.10 -21.39
CA LEU A 376 -13.19 11.68 -21.35
C LEU A 376 -14.70 11.47 -21.43
N VAL A 377 -15.17 10.71 -22.41
CA VAL A 377 -16.56 10.27 -22.53
C VAL A 377 -16.66 8.86 -22.02
N MET A 378 -17.43 8.65 -20.96
CA MET A 378 -17.58 7.37 -20.30
C MET A 378 -19.03 7.05 -19.96
N ASN A 379 -19.32 5.84 -19.51
CA ASN A 379 -20.65 5.46 -19.07
C ASN A 379 -20.95 6.07 -17.68
N GLU A 380 -21.99 6.92 -17.60
CA GLU A 380 -22.43 7.61 -16.36
C GLU A 380 -22.71 6.64 -15.20
N GLU A 381 -23.31 5.50 -15.49
CA GLU A 381 -23.70 4.50 -14.52
C GLU A 381 -22.73 3.30 -14.47
N GLY A 382 -21.55 3.39 -15.08
CA GLY A 382 -20.64 2.26 -15.25
C GLY A 382 -20.27 1.56 -13.92
N LYS A 383 -20.00 2.32 -12.87
CA LYS A 383 -19.71 1.79 -11.52
C LYS A 383 -20.93 1.17 -10.87
N ILE A 384 -22.10 1.79 -11.02
CA ILE A 384 -23.37 1.33 -10.43
C ILE A 384 -23.83 0.03 -11.09
N ASN A 385 -23.63 -0.07 -12.40
CA ASN A 385 -23.98 -1.23 -13.20
C ASN A 385 -22.93 -2.36 -13.12
N GLY A 386 -21.84 -2.16 -12.36
CA GLY A 386 -20.80 -3.16 -12.16
C GLY A 386 -19.98 -3.47 -13.39
N LEU A 387 -19.80 -2.49 -14.29
CA LEU A 387 -18.89 -2.65 -15.44
C LEU A 387 -17.46 -2.88 -14.92
N PRO A 388 -16.62 -3.64 -15.66
CA PRO A 388 -15.23 -3.85 -15.30
C PRO A 388 -14.49 -2.52 -15.11
N LEU A 389 -13.72 -2.39 -14.05
CA LEU A 389 -12.85 -1.24 -13.84
C LEU A 389 -11.77 -1.20 -14.93
N ASN A 390 -11.42 0.01 -15.41
CA ASN A 390 -10.62 0.18 -16.62
C ASN A 390 -9.29 0.90 -16.35
N ARG A 391 -9.34 2.18 -16.00
CA ARG A 391 -8.16 3.02 -15.71
C ARG A 391 -8.38 3.87 -14.49
N ALA A 392 -7.33 4.10 -13.74
CA ALA A 392 -7.28 5.08 -12.66
C ALA A 392 -7.12 6.49 -13.25
N LEU A 393 -7.92 7.44 -12.77
CA LEU A 393 -7.72 8.86 -13.03
C LEU A 393 -6.88 9.43 -11.88
N GLN A 394 -5.78 10.08 -12.23
CA GLN A 394 -4.85 10.69 -11.29
C GLN A 394 -4.80 12.20 -11.52
N ASP A 395 -4.60 12.95 -10.44
CA ASP A 395 -4.30 14.38 -10.51
C ASP A 395 -2.85 14.62 -10.98
N GLU A 396 -2.45 15.88 -11.13
CA GLU A 396 -1.09 16.27 -11.52
C GLU A 396 0.02 15.80 -10.53
N LYS A 397 -0.36 15.39 -9.33
CA LYS A 397 0.54 14.88 -8.29
C LYS A 397 0.54 13.35 -8.24
N GLY A 398 -0.20 12.69 -9.17
CA GLY A 398 -0.33 11.25 -9.20
C GLY A 398 -1.31 10.65 -8.19
N ASN A 399 -2.08 11.48 -7.45
CA ASN A 399 -3.08 10.93 -6.52
C ASN A 399 -4.27 10.38 -7.28
N LEU A 400 -4.75 9.21 -6.87
CA LEU A 400 -5.98 8.63 -7.40
C LEU A 400 -7.17 9.56 -7.10
N VAL A 401 -7.75 10.13 -8.17
CA VAL A 401 -8.94 11.00 -8.07
C VAL A 401 -10.18 10.15 -8.26
N ASP A 402 -10.15 9.25 -9.25
CA ASP A 402 -11.27 8.37 -9.56
C ASP A 402 -10.82 7.13 -10.35
N VAL A 403 -11.72 6.16 -10.51
CA VAL A 403 -11.52 4.97 -11.34
C VAL A 403 -12.63 4.88 -12.38
N ILE A 404 -12.28 4.79 -13.65
CA ILE A 404 -13.23 4.64 -14.74
C ILE A 404 -13.71 3.18 -14.82
N ALA A 405 -15.02 2.97 -14.92
CA ALA A 405 -15.62 1.67 -15.12
C ALA A 405 -16.22 1.55 -16.52
N GLY A 406 -15.92 0.46 -17.21
CA GLY A 406 -16.33 0.24 -18.60
C GLY A 406 -15.40 0.88 -19.63
N PRO A 407 -15.71 0.77 -20.93
CA PRO A 407 -14.99 1.46 -21.99
C PRO A 407 -15.19 2.98 -21.90
N PHE A 408 -14.18 3.74 -22.30
CA PHE A 408 -14.27 5.18 -22.42
C PHE A 408 -13.52 5.68 -23.67
N MET A 409 -13.84 6.88 -24.10
CA MET A 409 -13.20 7.54 -25.23
C MET A 409 -12.51 8.82 -24.78
N VAL A 410 -11.37 9.13 -25.40
CA VAL A 410 -10.65 10.40 -25.26
C VAL A 410 -10.83 11.19 -26.55
N GLY A 411 -11.29 12.43 -26.44
CA GLY A 411 -11.52 13.30 -27.62
C GLY A 411 -11.42 14.77 -27.28
N LEU A 412 -11.37 15.62 -28.30
CA LEU A 412 -11.38 17.07 -28.14
C LEU A 412 -12.77 17.54 -27.71
N THR A 413 -12.84 18.55 -26.85
CA THR A 413 -14.09 19.07 -26.28
C THR A 413 -14.13 20.60 -26.31
N GLU A 414 -13.99 21.20 -27.50
CA GLU A 414 -14.13 22.66 -27.67
C GLU A 414 -15.62 23.08 -27.66
N GLU A 415 -16.25 23.09 -28.88
CA GLU A 415 -17.68 23.37 -29.02
C GLU A 415 -18.52 22.09 -29.08
N SER A 416 -17.90 20.97 -29.48
CA SER A 416 -18.45 19.62 -29.52
C SER A 416 -17.34 18.58 -29.37
N PHE A 417 -17.72 17.32 -29.05
CA PHE A 417 -16.76 16.23 -28.99
C PHE A 417 -16.16 15.97 -30.35
N GLY A 418 -14.85 16.08 -30.51
CA GLY A 418 -14.14 16.11 -31.80
C GLY A 418 -12.89 15.23 -31.84
N SER A 419 -12.28 15.22 -33.04
CA SER A 419 -11.07 14.43 -33.31
C SER A 419 -9.87 14.93 -32.53
N LEU A 420 -9.08 14.01 -31.95
CA LEU A 420 -7.75 14.29 -31.42
C LEU A 420 -6.77 14.58 -32.59
N THR A 421 -5.82 15.47 -32.35
CA THR A 421 -4.63 15.60 -33.16
C THR A 421 -3.75 14.36 -33.01
N GLN A 422 -2.82 14.14 -33.95
CA GLN A 422 -1.89 13.02 -33.85
C GLN A 422 -0.98 13.10 -32.61
N GLU A 423 -0.63 14.31 -32.18
CA GLU A 423 0.16 14.55 -30.98
C GLU A 423 -0.64 14.21 -29.72
N GLN A 424 -1.89 14.67 -29.64
CA GLN A 424 -2.80 14.31 -28.55
C GLN A 424 -3.11 12.80 -28.54
N MET A 425 -3.32 12.20 -29.71
CA MET A 425 -3.54 10.76 -29.85
C MET A 425 -2.36 9.97 -29.25
N LYS A 426 -1.13 10.42 -29.53
CA LYS A 426 0.07 9.83 -28.93
C LYS A 426 0.14 10.09 -27.43
N THR A 427 0.01 11.35 -26.99
CA THR A 427 0.11 11.74 -25.57
C THR A 427 -0.87 10.96 -24.69
N TYR A 428 -2.14 10.91 -25.10
CA TYR A 428 -3.17 10.16 -24.35
C TYR A 428 -3.10 8.66 -24.60
N GLY A 429 -2.58 8.23 -25.74
CA GLY A 429 -2.22 6.84 -25.99
C GLY A 429 -1.16 6.34 -25.02
N ASP A 430 -0.11 7.12 -24.81
CA ASP A 430 0.94 6.80 -23.85
C ASP A 430 0.41 6.89 -22.41
N LYS A 431 -0.38 7.94 -22.09
CA LYS A 431 -0.99 8.12 -20.76
C LYS A 431 -1.89 6.97 -20.33
N PHE A 432 -2.70 6.43 -21.21
CA PHE A 432 -3.59 5.32 -20.94
C PHE A 432 -3.08 3.98 -21.49
N HIS A 433 -1.81 3.92 -21.87
CA HIS A 433 -1.22 2.76 -22.55
C HIS A 433 -1.44 1.47 -21.75
N THR A 434 -1.08 1.49 -20.49
CA THR A 434 -1.03 0.29 -19.68
C THR A 434 -2.40 -0.10 -19.14
N PRO A 435 -2.98 -1.25 -19.54
CA PRO A 435 -4.21 -1.76 -18.96
C PRO A 435 -4.01 -2.07 -17.47
N GLN A 436 -5.00 -1.72 -16.66
CA GLN A 436 -4.95 -1.85 -15.21
C GLN A 436 -5.99 -2.85 -14.73
N MET A 437 -5.62 -3.58 -13.68
CA MET A 437 -6.54 -4.35 -12.85
C MET A 437 -6.70 -3.66 -11.51
N PHE A 438 -7.87 -3.81 -10.89
CA PHE A 438 -8.19 -3.15 -9.64
C PHE A 438 -8.43 -4.18 -8.56
N MET A 439 -7.69 -4.05 -7.48
CA MET A 439 -7.86 -4.89 -6.30
C MET A 439 -8.51 -4.06 -5.19
N LYS A 440 -9.54 -4.64 -4.57
CA LYS A 440 -10.15 -4.04 -3.40
C LYS A 440 -9.28 -4.32 -2.20
N MET A 441 -8.73 -3.27 -1.60
CA MET A 441 -7.93 -3.31 -0.38
C MET A 441 -8.69 -2.54 0.71
N GLY A 442 -9.28 -3.26 1.67
CA GLY A 442 -10.10 -2.63 2.71
C GLY A 442 -11.28 -1.82 2.17
N ARG A 443 -11.23 -0.49 2.27
CA ARG A 443 -12.26 0.44 1.77
C ARG A 443 -11.95 1.05 0.41
N GLY A 444 -10.73 0.85 -0.13
CA GLY A 444 -10.24 1.43 -1.38
C GLY A 444 -9.98 0.41 -2.49
N PHE A 445 -9.41 0.90 -3.60
CA PHE A 445 -8.97 0.09 -4.72
C PHE A 445 -7.52 0.42 -5.05
N MET A 446 -6.71 -0.61 -5.26
CA MET A 446 -5.37 -0.49 -5.82
C MET A 446 -5.45 -0.76 -7.33
N ALA A 447 -4.92 0.16 -8.13
CA ALA A 447 -4.77 -0.02 -9.57
C ALA A 447 -3.39 -0.63 -9.84
N LEU A 448 -3.34 -1.73 -10.57
CA LEU A 448 -2.11 -2.46 -10.89
C LEU A 448 -2.04 -2.73 -12.39
N PRO A 449 -0.87 -2.66 -13.03
CA PRO A 449 -0.73 -2.96 -14.45
C PRO A 449 -1.05 -4.43 -14.75
N ILE A 450 -1.71 -4.67 -15.88
CA ILE A 450 -1.94 -6.03 -16.38
C ILE A 450 -0.72 -6.47 -17.19
N PRO A 451 -0.11 -7.64 -16.91
CA PRO A 451 1.03 -8.14 -17.68
C PRO A 451 0.71 -8.34 -19.16
N GLU A 452 1.65 -7.99 -20.06
CA GLU A 452 1.48 -8.05 -21.52
C GLU A 452 1.00 -9.41 -22.03
N GLU A 453 1.53 -10.49 -21.50
CA GLU A 453 1.13 -11.86 -21.88
C GLU A 453 -0.37 -12.14 -21.70
N LYS A 454 -1.02 -11.47 -20.74
CA LYS A 454 -2.46 -11.58 -20.50
C LYS A 454 -3.26 -10.68 -21.44
N ILE A 455 -2.72 -9.53 -21.80
CA ILE A 455 -3.33 -8.59 -22.74
C ILE A 455 -3.42 -9.20 -24.15
N GLU A 456 -2.32 -9.77 -24.65
CA GLU A 456 -2.28 -10.43 -25.96
C GLU A 456 -3.23 -11.65 -26.07
N LYS A 457 -3.51 -12.32 -24.95
CA LYS A 457 -4.49 -13.43 -24.93
C LYS A 457 -5.93 -12.92 -24.99
N ALA A 458 -6.21 -11.75 -24.41
CA ALA A 458 -7.52 -11.12 -24.45
C ALA A 458 -7.85 -10.57 -25.84
N ASP A 459 -6.89 -9.99 -26.54
CA ASP A 459 -7.06 -9.50 -27.93
C ASP A 459 -7.27 -10.62 -28.95
N LYS A 460 -6.81 -11.82 -28.67
CA LYS A 460 -6.98 -13.01 -29.54
C LYS A 460 -8.25 -13.82 -29.26
N ALA A 461 -9.00 -13.48 -28.21
CA ALA A 461 -10.26 -14.14 -27.89
C ALA A 461 -11.39 -13.59 -28.80
N PRO A 462 -12.25 -14.45 -29.43
CA PRO A 462 -13.33 -13.97 -30.26
C PRO A 462 -14.32 -13.17 -29.41
N ASP A 463 -14.66 -11.98 -29.92
CA ASP A 463 -15.63 -11.05 -29.33
C ASP A 463 -16.96 -11.78 -29.02
N LYS A 464 -17.21 -12.09 -27.79
CA LYS A 464 -18.50 -12.57 -27.29
C LYS A 464 -19.28 -11.34 -26.81
N SER A 465 -19.69 -10.49 -27.76
CA SER A 465 -20.75 -9.53 -27.51
C SER A 465 -21.99 -10.28 -27.00
N PRO A 466 -22.61 -9.87 -25.90
CA PRO A 466 -23.85 -10.51 -25.44
C PRO A 466 -24.98 -10.18 -26.44
N ALA A 467 -25.27 -11.16 -27.27
CA ALA A 467 -26.38 -11.08 -28.21
C ALA A 467 -27.70 -10.85 -27.44
N LYS A 468 -28.44 -9.87 -27.93
CA LYS A 468 -29.86 -9.58 -27.70
C LYS A 468 -30.67 -10.83 -27.33
N ASP A 469 -30.98 -11.03 -26.08
CA ASP A 469 -32.14 -11.84 -25.63
C ASP A 469 -32.53 -11.44 -24.19
N ALA A 470 -33.09 -10.24 -24.05
CA ALA A 470 -33.89 -9.85 -22.91
C ALA A 470 -35.33 -9.60 -23.35
N GLN A 471 -36.01 -10.68 -23.81
CA GLN A 471 -37.46 -10.65 -23.90
C GLN A 471 -38.04 -10.67 -22.48
N LYS A 472 -38.80 -9.62 -22.18
CA LYS A 472 -39.73 -9.42 -21.08
C LYS A 472 -40.32 -10.74 -20.53
N LYS A 473 -39.99 -11.11 -19.30
CA LYS A 473 -40.84 -11.94 -18.46
C LYS A 473 -41.47 -11.06 -17.38
N GLU A 474 -42.72 -10.72 -17.54
CA GLU A 474 -43.56 -10.14 -16.51
C GLU A 474 -43.66 -11.09 -15.29
N PRO A 475 -43.64 -10.59 -14.07
CA PRO A 475 -43.78 -11.44 -12.88
C PRO A 475 -45.24 -11.85 -12.71
N LYS A 476 -45.54 -13.14 -12.82
CA LYS A 476 -46.86 -13.73 -12.45
C LYS A 476 -47.09 -13.57 -10.95
N ALA A 477 -48.14 -12.83 -10.60
CA ALA A 477 -48.66 -12.65 -9.26
C ALA A 477 -49.03 -14.02 -8.65
N LYS A 478 -48.44 -14.37 -7.52
CA LYS A 478 -48.85 -15.51 -6.70
C LYS A 478 -50.17 -15.19 -5.97
N ARG A 479 -51.25 -15.82 -6.37
CA ARG A 479 -52.52 -15.85 -5.62
C ARG A 479 -52.29 -16.46 -4.23
N ARG A 480 -52.58 -15.66 -3.20
CA ARG A 480 -52.75 -16.13 -1.81
C ARG A 480 -53.99 -17.03 -1.76
N LYS A 481 -53.81 -18.28 -1.31
CA LYS A 481 -54.90 -19.16 -0.82
C LYS A 481 -55.24 -18.75 0.63
N THR A 482 -56.46 -18.39 0.85
CA THR A 482 -57.10 -18.27 2.17
C THR A 482 -57.32 -19.70 2.75
N PRO A 483 -57.12 -19.92 4.06
CA PRO A 483 -57.53 -21.17 4.68
C PRO A 483 -59.07 -21.13 4.97
N ASP A 484 -59.73 -22.20 4.54
CA ASP A 484 -61.13 -22.48 4.83
C ASP A 484 -61.23 -23.06 6.25
N HIS A 485 -62.10 -22.44 7.06
CA HIS A 485 -62.57 -22.96 8.35
C HIS A 485 -63.88 -23.67 8.15
N SER A 486 -63.94 -24.97 8.25
CA SER A 486 -65.12 -25.68 8.68
C SER A 486 -64.80 -27.08 9.21
N ASP A 487 -65.26 -27.26 10.46
CA ASP A 487 -65.83 -28.46 11.09
C ASP A 487 -64.94 -29.70 11.39
N ARG A 488 -64.63 -29.86 12.59
CA ARG A 488 -65.10 -30.78 13.69
C ARG A 488 -64.01 -30.99 14.72
#